data_f800e99cadc83d953b228bd25383326c
#
_entry.id   f800e99cadc83d953b228bd25383326c
#
_cell.length_a   1.000
_cell.length_b   1.000
_cell.length_c   1.000
_cell.angle_alpha   90.00
_cell.angle_beta   90.00
_cell.angle_gamma   90.00
#
_symmetry.space_group_name_H-M   'P 1'
#
loop_
_entity.id
_entity.type
_entity.pdbx_description
1 polymer ?
#
loop_
_entity_poly.entity_id
_entity_poly.type
_entity_poly.pdbx_seq_one_letter_code
_entity_poly.pdbx_strand_id
1 'polypeptide(L)'
;MDSIVGSIIATAGLIISGFALAVDMPAEGKAKCGTCHAIDKNIFGPSFMAVSEKYKDDKDAASKIAANITVGGSFGWLFGYMPARGLGANDSEIQFLSKFIADLAK
;
A
#
# COMPACT_ATOMS: atom_id res chain seq x y z
N MET A 1 4.77 43.87 3.67
CA MET A 1 4.22 43.22 2.47
C MET A 1 4.82 41.86 2.25
N ASP A 2 6.13 41.73 2.31
CA ASP A 2 6.78 40.47 2.06
C ASP A 2 6.41 39.40 3.07
N SER A 3 6.22 39.76 4.33
CA SER A 3 5.83 38.81 5.38
C SER A 3 4.46 38.19 5.11
N ILE A 4 3.54 38.93 4.53
CA ILE A 4 2.21 38.44 4.21
C ILE A 4 2.30 37.35 3.14
N VAL A 5 3.11 37.56 2.13
CA VAL A 5 3.31 36.60 1.04
C VAL A 5 3.92 35.31 1.60
N GLY A 6 4.90 35.44 2.49
CA GLY A 6 5.51 34.28 3.11
C GLY A 6 4.53 33.44 3.90
N SER A 7 3.61 34.09 4.62
CA SER A 7 2.60 33.38 5.39
C SER A 7 1.64 32.58 4.50
N ILE A 8 1.25 33.16 3.36
CA ILE A 8 0.36 32.47 2.42
C ILE A 8 1.04 31.24 1.85
N ILE A 9 2.31 31.32 1.51
CA ILE A 9 3.08 30.19 0.98
C ILE A 9 3.15 29.06 2.00
N ALA A 10 3.38 29.40 3.27
CA ALA A 10 3.44 28.40 4.34
C ALA A 10 2.11 27.64 4.48
N THR A 11 1.00 28.36 4.37
CA THR A 11 -0.33 27.74 4.45
C THR A 11 -0.54 26.78 3.28
N ALA A 12 -0.16 27.16 2.08
CA ALA A 12 -0.27 26.29 0.91
C ALA A 12 0.56 25.01 1.10
N GLY A 13 1.73 25.10 1.70
CA GLY A 13 2.56 23.93 1.99
C GLY A 13 1.86 22.95 2.92
N LEU A 14 1.13 23.41 3.92
CA LEU A 14 0.40 22.53 4.82
C LEU A 14 -0.73 21.82 4.10
N ILE A 15 -1.44 22.49 3.21
CA ILE A 15 -2.51 21.88 2.40
C ILE A 15 -1.95 20.77 1.53
N ILE A 16 -0.82 21.00 0.89
CA ILE A 16 -0.16 19.99 0.04
C ILE A 16 0.20 18.77 0.86
N SER A 17 0.70 18.95 2.08
CA SER A 17 1.04 17.83 2.96
C SER A 17 -0.19 16.98 3.28
N GLY A 18 -1.36 17.61 3.48
CA GLY A 18 -2.61 16.89 3.71
C GLY A 18 -2.99 16.01 2.51
N PHE A 19 -2.85 16.52 1.28
CA PHE A 19 -3.12 15.74 0.08
C PHE A 19 -2.17 14.57 -0.08
N ALA A 20 -0.91 14.71 0.35
CA ALA A 20 0.08 13.66 0.23
C ALA A 20 -0.29 12.38 1.01
N LEU A 21 -1.24 12.46 1.94
CA LEU A 21 -1.71 11.32 2.70
C LEU A 21 -2.82 10.55 1.98
N ALA A 22 -3.40 11.10 0.92
CA ALA A 22 -4.45 10.46 0.16
C ALA A 22 -3.83 9.65 -0.96
N VAL A 23 -3.69 8.35 -0.75
CA VAL A 23 -3.08 7.42 -1.71
C VAL A 23 -4.15 6.52 -2.29
N ASP A 24 -4.20 6.42 -3.60
CA ASP A 24 -5.09 5.51 -4.30
C ASP A 24 -4.38 4.21 -4.65
N MET A 25 -5.15 3.13 -4.63
CA MET A 25 -4.65 1.84 -5.09
C MET A 25 -4.47 1.88 -6.61
N PRO A 26 -3.33 1.42 -7.14
CA PRO A 26 -3.14 1.32 -8.58
C PRO A 26 -4.21 0.44 -9.23
N ALA A 27 -4.45 0.65 -10.52
CA ALA A 27 -5.49 -0.09 -11.26
C ALA A 27 -5.30 -1.60 -11.17
N GLU A 28 -4.06 -2.08 -11.25
CA GLU A 28 -3.73 -3.51 -11.12
C GLU A 28 -4.13 -4.04 -9.75
N GLY A 29 -3.90 -3.24 -8.71
CA GLY A 29 -4.29 -3.58 -7.35
C GLY A 29 -5.79 -3.65 -7.20
N LYS A 30 -6.51 -2.68 -7.75
CA LYS A 30 -7.98 -2.71 -7.71
C LYS A 30 -8.53 -3.95 -8.36
N ALA A 31 -8.00 -4.32 -9.52
CA ALA A 31 -8.48 -5.47 -10.28
C ALA A 31 -8.14 -6.81 -9.62
N LYS A 32 -6.93 -6.94 -9.06
CA LYS A 32 -6.41 -8.24 -8.60
C LYS A 32 -6.47 -8.41 -7.09
N CYS A 33 -6.58 -7.33 -6.32
CA CYS A 33 -6.49 -7.34 -4.86
C CYS A 33 -7.63 -6.58 -4.19
N GLY A 34 -8.29 -5.67 -4.90
CA GLY A 34 -9.23 -4.72 -4.32
C GLY A 34 -10.50 -5.32 -3.74
N THR A 35 -10.83 -6.56 -4.11
CA THR A 35 -11.97 -7.27 -3.50
C THR A 35 -11.71 -7.58 -2.03
N CYS A 36 -10.47 -7.84 -1.67
CA CYS A 36 -10.09 -8.27 -0.32
C CYS A 36 -9.27 -7.24 0.45
N HIS A 37 -8.64 -6.31 -0.23
CA HIS A 37 -7.74 -5.33 0.39
C HIS A 37 -8.12 -3.90 0.00
N ALA A 38 -7.96 -2.98 0.94
CA ALA A 38 -8.00 -1.55 0.70
C ALA A 38 -6.66 -0.95 1.12
N ILE A 39 -6.44 0.34 0.85
CA ILE A 39 -5.20 1.00 1.25
C ILE A 39 -5.12 1.13 2.78
N ASP A 40 -6.19 1.60 3.41
CA ASP A 40 -6.15 2.07 4.80
C ASP A 40 -7.18 1.43 5.71
N LYS A 41 -7.85 0.38 5.29
CA LYS A 41 -8.80 -0.34 6.14
C LYS A 41 -8.79 -1.82 5.82
N ASN A 42 -9.07 -2.62 6.83
CA ASN A 42 -9.20 -4.08 6.69
C ASN A 42 -10.59 -4.39 6.15
N ILE A 43 -10.65 -5.33 5.21
CA ILE A 43 -11.91 -5.84 4.68
C ILE A 43 -11.91 -7.35 4.86
N PHE A 44 -11.72 -8.11 3.78
CA PHE A 44 -11.54 -9.56 3.88
C PHE A 44 -10.09 -9.92 4.16
N GLY A 45 -9.16 -8.97 3.93
CA GLY A 45 -7.76 -9.09 4.26
C GLY A 45 -7.25 -7.82 4.93
N PRO A 46 -5.99 -7.80 5.40
CA PRO A 46 -5.42 -6.62 6.02
C PRO A 46 -5.28 -5.47 5.02
N SER A 47 -5.35 -4.24 5.50
CA SER A 47 -5.08 -3.08 4.65
C SER A 47 -3.66 -3.16 4.09
N PHE A 48 -3.43 -2.58 2.93
CA PHE A 48 -2.07 -2.49 2.38
C PHE A 48 -1.15 -1.71 3.31
N MET A 49 -1.67 -0.70 4.00
CA MET A 49 -0.88 0.05 4.97
C MET A 49 -0.44 -0.83 6.14
N ALA A 50 -1.32 -1.71 6.64
CA ALA A 50 -0.97 -2.64 7.71
C ALA A 50 0.12 -3.63 7.27
N VAL A 51 0.02 -4.13 6.04
CA VAL A 51 1.06 -4.99 5.48
C VAL A 51 2.38 -4.23 5.37
N SER A 52 2.34 -3.01 4.86
CA SER A 52 3.53 -2.16 4.75
C SER A 52 4.17 -1.93 6.11
N GLU A 53 3.39 -1.61 7.14
CA GLU A 53 3.87 -1.41 8.50
C GLU A 53 4.56 -2.65 9.05
N LYS A 54 4.01 -3.83 8.78
CA LYS A 54 4.61 -5.09 9.23
C LYS A 54 6.02 -5.30 8.69
N TYR A 55 6.30 -4.85 7.47
CA TYR A 55 7.57 -5.06 6.79
C TYR A 55 8.43 -3.80 6.69
N LYS A 56 8.05 -2.69 7.32
CA LYS A 56 8.70 -1.39 7.05
C LYS A 56 10.19 -1.34 7.37
N ASP A 57 10.64 -2.12 8.34
CA ASP A 57 12.06 -2.15 8.73
C ASP A 57 12.83 -3.28 8.04
N ASP A 58 12.17 -4.02 7.17
CA ASP A 58 12.78 -5.15 6.46
C ASP A 58 13.28 -4.65 5.10
N LYS A 59 14.58 -4.77 4.88
CA LYS A 59 15.18 -4.35 3.60
C LYS A 59 14.70 -5.20 2.43
N ASP A 60 14.18 -6.40 2.69
CA ASP A 60 13.67 -7.32 1.67
C ASP A 60 12.14 -7.33 1.62
N ALA A 61 11.49 -6.28 2.11
CA ALA A 61 10.04 -6.20 2.23
C ALA A 61 9.33 -6.54 0.92
N ALA A 62 9.70 -5.88 -0.18
CA ALA A 62 9.03 -6.09 -1.46
C ALA A 62 9.16 -7.54 -1.93
N SER A 63 10.34 -8.15 -1.78
CA SER A 63 10.55 -9.55 -2.16
C SER A 63 9.71 -10.51 -1.33
N LYS A 64 9.60 -10.26 -0.03
CA LYS A 64 8.79 -11.10 0.85
C LYS A 64 7.31 -10.97 0.56
N ILE A 65 6.85 -9.76 0.34
CA ILE A 65 5.45 -9.51 -0.04
C ILE A 65 5.14 -10.21 -1.36
N ALA A 66 6.04 -10.09 -2.34
CA ALA A 66 5.85 -10.73 -3.64
C ALA A 66 5.77 -12.26 -3.52
N ALA A 67 6.63 -12.86 -2.70
CA ALA A 67 6.60 -14.30 -2.46
C ALA A 67 5.27 -14.73 -1.82
N ASN A 68 4.79 -13.96 -0.85
CA ASN A 68 3.54 -14.25 -0.18
C ASN A 68 2.34 -14.17 -1.14
N ILE A 69 2.30 -13.17 -2.00
CA ILE A 69 1.24 -13.04 -3.00
C ILE A 69 1.29 -14.22 -3.97
N THR A 70 2.48 -14.60 -4.39
CA THR A 70 2.67 -15.67 -5.38
C THR A 70 2.15 -17.00 -4.86
N VAL A 71 2.45 -17.34 -3.61
CA VAL A 71 2.08 -18.67 -3.06
C VAL A 71 0.72 -18.67 -2.35
N GLY A 72 0.25 -17.53 -1.89
CA GLY A 72 -0.97 -17.46 -1.09
C GLY A 72 -0.76 -17.97 0.33
N GLY A 73 -1.73 -17.79 1.20
CA GLY A 73 -1.67 -18.23 2.57
C GLY A 73 -2.20 -17.23 3.56
N SER A 74 -2.00 -17.47 4.85
CA SER A 74 -2.47 -16.61 5.94
C SER A 74 -1.38 -15.70 6.52
N PHE A 75 -0.15 -16.14 6.54
CA PHE A 75 1.05 -15.36 6.93
C PHE A 75 0.96 -14.74 8.34
N GLY A 76 0.26 -15.40 9.26
CA GLY A 76 0.08 -14.88 10.61
C GLY A 76 -1.04 -13.86 10.78
N TRP A 77 -1.70 -13.46 9.71
CA TRP A 77 -2.90 -12.62 9.79
C TRP A 77 -4.12 -13.48 10.15
N LEU A 78 -5.08 -12.90 10.87
CA LEU A 78 -6.28 -13.60 11.31
C LEU A 78 -7.48 -13.31 10.40
N PHE A 79 -7.24 -13.17 9.11
CA PHE A 79 -8.27 -12.85 8.12
C PHE A 79 -8.69 -14.06 7.26
N GLY A 80 -8.03 -15.21 7.44
CA GLY A 80 -8.29 -16.37 6.61
C GLY A 80 -7.17 -16.61 5.62
N TYR A 81 -7.50 -17.21 4.50
CA TYR A 81 -6.52 -17.66 3.51
C TYR A 81 -6.60 -16.83 2.24
N MET A 82 -5.48 -16.20 1.87
CA MET A 82 -5.38 -15.47 0.61
C MET A 82 -5.08 -16.45 -0.52
N PRO A 83 -5.84 -16.45 -1.62
CA PRO A 83 -5.53 -17.31 -2.75
C PRO A 83 -4.21 -16.90 -3.41
N ALA A 84 -3.51 -17.88 -3.96
CA ALA A 84 -2.27 -17.63 -4.69
C ALA A 84 -2.54 -16.64 -5.83
N ARG A 85 -1.70 -15.62 -5.94
CA ARG A 85 -1.79 -14.58 -6.97
C ARG A 85 -3.07 -13.72 -6.91
N GLY A 86 -3.80 -13.75 -5.79
CA GLY A 86 -5.05 -13.00 -5.65
C GLY A 86 -6.06 -13.40 -6.73
N LEU A 87 -6.58 -12.44 -7.47
CA LEU A 87 -7.52 -12.69 -8.56
C LEU A 87 -6.81 -12.74 -9.92
N GLY A 88 -5.70 -13.46 -9.98
CA GLY A 88 -5.00 -13.70 -11.24
C GLY A 88 -3.91 -12.68 -11.58
N ALA A 89 -3.21 -12.15 -10.60
CA ALA A 89 -2.09 -11.25 -10.86
C ALA A 89 -0.94 -12.00 -11.52
N ASN A 90 -0.37 -11.43 -12.58
CA ASN A 90 0.81 -11.98 -13.23
C ASN A 90 2.08 -11.53 -12.51
N ASP A 91 3.24 -12.06 -12.92
CA ASP A 91 4.50 -11.79 -12.23
C ASP A 91 4.87 -10.31 -12.21
N SER A 92 4.68 -9.58 -13.31
CA SER A 92 5.02 -8.16 -13.35
C SER A 92 4.08 -7.33 -12.48
N GLU A 93 2.79 -7.68 -12.44
CA GLU A 93 1.83 -7.03 -11.54
C GLU A 93 2.19 -7.27 -10.08
N ILE A 94 2.58 -8.50 -9.74
CA ILE A 94 3.00 -8.84 -8.37
C ILE A 94 4.23 -8.03 -7.97
N GLN A 95 5.22 -7.92 -8.85
CA GLN A 95 6.42 -7.15 -8.55
C GLN A 95 6.10 -5.66 -8.34
N PHE A 96 5.29 -5.10 -9.22
CA PHE A 96 4.87 -3.71 -9.11
C PHE A 96 4.09 -3.45 -7.82
N LEU A 97 3.09 -4.28 -7.54
CA LEU A 97 2.24 -4.12 -6.36
C LEU A 97 3.01 -4.35 -5.06
N SER A 98 3.92 -5.31 -5.05
CA SER A 98 4.73 -5.58 -3.85
C SER A 98 5.60 -4.39 -3.50
N LYS A 99 6.20 -3.73 -4.49
CA LYS A 99 6.98 -2.52 -4.25
C LYS A 99 6.08 -1.37 -3.80
N PHE A 100 4.92 -1.21 -4.42
CA PHE A 100 3.94 -0.20 -4.02
C PHE A 100 3.56 -0.38 -2.55
N ILE A 101 3.21 -1.61 -2.15
CA ILE A 101 2.83 -1.90 -0.77
C ILE A 101 4.00 -1.64 0.19
N ALA A 102 5.19 -2.14 -0.14
CA ALA A 102 6.37 -1.96 0.70
C ALA A 102 6.67 -0.48 0.95
N ASP A 103 6.41 0.38 -0.02
CA ASP A 103 6.74 1.80 0.07
C ASP A 103 5.69 2.65 0.81
N LEU A 104 4.49 2.12 1.06
CA LEU A 104 3.41 2.90 1.67
C LEU A 104 3.76 3.49 3.04
N ALA A 105 4.43 2.72 3.90
CA ALA A 105 4.74 3.11 5.27
C ALA A 105 6.11 3.77 5.43
N LYS A 106 6.82 4.00 4.34
CA LYS A 106 8.14 4.62 4.40
C LYS A 106 8.08 6.13 4.59
#